data_fce70133f5b31bdd69d2f337e9ca63d9
#
_entry.id   fce70133f5b31bdd69d2f337e9ca63d9
#
_cell.length_a   1.000
_cell.length_b   1.000
_cell.length_c   1.000
_cell.angle_alpha   90.00
_cell.angle_beta   90.00
_cell.angle_gamma   90.00
#
_symmetry.space_group_name_H-M   'P 1'
#
loop_
_entity.id
_entity.type
_entity.pdbx_description
1 polymer ?
#
loop_
_entity_poly.entity_id
_entity_poly.type
_entity_poly.pdbx_seq_one_letter_code
_entity_poly.pdbx_strand_id
1 'polypeptide(L)'
;MKNTFDFIPSAEEARRQPVRREIYEQSVDLYNEGKHLEAFHCLLDYLNDGFRTRFGNDSGTEFHIPHGSIVVDIRIHDGIMHIEADFLNLPEKGRVAMLRQMADLNINKLLLAGFIKEGDRLKMRYVTPLNQSHPHKIYGVLQNICYVGDRFDDEFCTQFGATRCYEPQVTPYPAETADQVYEGIQSLGRAALNALNEYNSARHYGYSWNVLDTTFYQIAYFANPQGQFSNNLEKAIDDMDAERPVEELVSKGMDYL
;
A
#
# COMPACT_ATOMS: atom_id res chain seq x y z
N MET A 1 -32.02 -4.17 21.02
CA MET A 1 -31.51 -2.85 20.56
C MET A 1 -31.13 -2.97 19.10
N LYS A 2 -31.47 -2.01 18.23
CA LYS A 2 -30.89 -1.98 16.89
C LYS A 2 -29.44 -1.49 17.04
N ASN A 3 -28.46 -2.35 16.87
CA ASN A 3 -27.09 -1.94 16.73
C ASN A 3 -26.97 -1.24 15.37
N THR A 4 -27.09 0.08 15.37
CA THR A 4 -26.78 0.91 14.19
C THR A 4 -25.30 1.23 14.27
N PHE A 5 -24.53 0.75 13.29
CA PHE A 5 -23.15 1.21 13.11
C PHE A 5 -23.22 2.61 12.52
N ASP A 6 -22.72 3.59 13.24
CA ASP A 6 -22.63 4.95 12.74
C ASP A 6 -21.48 5.05 11.74
N PHE A 7 -21.72 5.73 10.63
CA PHE A 7 -20.66 6.04 9.67
C PHE A 7 -19.71 7.08 10.28
N ILE A 8 -18.43 6.75 10.32
CA ILE A 8 -17.37 7.67 10.75
C ILE A 8 -16.59 8.10 9.52
N PRO A 9 -16.57 9.41 9.16
CA PRO A 9 -15.81 9.89 8.01
C PRO A 9 -14.31 9.72 8.23
N SER A 10 -13.56 9.50 7.14
CA SER A 10 -12.09 9.35 7.21
C SER A 10 -11.44 10.58 7.84
N ALA A 11 -10.49 10.36 8.75
CA ALA A 11 -9.70 11.42 9.38
C ALA A 11 -8.88 12.25 8.36
N GLU A 12 -8.62 11.68 7.18
CA GLU A 12 -7.86 12.32 6.08
C GLU A 12 -8.72 12.79 4.90
N GLU A 13 -10.02 12.80 4.99
CA GLU A 13 -10.90 13.12 3.86
C GLU A 13 -10.57 14.47 3.21
N ALA A 14 -10.20 15.47 3.99
CA ALA A 14 -9.80 16.80 3.52
C ALA A 14 -8.46 16.81 2.73
N ARG A 15 -7.65 15.74 2.78
CA ARG A 15 -6.34 15.63 2.10
C ARG A 15 -6.40 14.85 0.80
N ARG A 16 -7.49 14.13 0.53
CA ARG A 16 -7.63 13.33 -0.69
C ARG A 16 -7.84 14.24 -1.89
N GLN A 17 -6.96 14.13 -2.88
CA GLN A 17 -7.17 14.82 -4.16
C GLN A 17 -8.34 14.16 -4.91
N PRO A 18 -9.18 14.95 -5.57
CA PRO A 18 -10.25 14.39 -6.39
C PRO A 18 -9.66 13.56 -7.55
N VAL A 19 -10.30 12.45 -7.86
CA VAL A 19 -9.93 11.63 -9.01
C VAL A 19 -10.21 12.42 -10.30
N ARG A 20 -9.18 12.64 -11.11
CA ARG A 20 -9.25 13.40 -12.37
C ARG A 20 -9.25 12.43 -13.55
N ARG A 21 -10.38 11.79 -13.75
CA ARG A 21 -10.56 10.74 -14.74
C ARG A 21 -10.18 11.18 -16.16
N GLU A 22 -10.50 12.42 -16.55
CA GLU A 22 -10.23 12.99 -17.86
C GLU A 22 -8.72 13.06 -18.17
N ILE A 23 -7.87 13.31 -17.18
CA ILE A 23 -6.41 13.30 -17.36
C ILE A 23 -5.92 11.87 -17.59
N TYR A 24 -6.50 10.90 -16.90
CA TYR A 24 -6.15 9.50 -17.12
C TYR A 24 -6.57 9.03 -18.52
N GLU A 25 -7.78 9.35 -18.95
CA GLU A 25 -8.27 9.03 -20.29
C GLU A 25 -7.40 9.70 -21.37
N GLN A 26 -7.01 10.96 -21.17
CA GLN A 26 -6.09 11.66 -22.06
C GLN A 26 -4.72 10.96 -22.16
N SER A 27 -4.20 10.39 -21.06
CA SER A 27 -2.95 9.64 -21.08
C SER A 27 -3.05 8.39 -21.97
N VAL A 28 -4.21 7.72 -21.96
CA VAL A 28 -4.48 6.55 -22.80
C VAL A 28 -4.61 6.95 -24.28
N ASP A 29 -5.28 8.06 -24.57
CA ASP A 29 -5.44 8.58 -25.93
C ASP A 29 -4.09 8.96 -26.54
N LEU A 30 -3.25 9.66 -25.80
CA LEU A 30 -1.88 10.00 -26.22
C LEU A 30 -1.04 8.74 -26.53
N TYR A 31 -1.18 7.69 -25.70
CA TYR A 31 -0.50 6.43 -25.95
C TYR A 31 -0.97 5.78 -27.26
N ASN A 32 -2.28 5.75 -27.50
CA ASN A 32 -2.88 5.20 -28.72
C ASN A 32 -2.48 5.98 -29.97
N GLU A 33 -2.19 7.28 -29.83
CA GLU A 33 -1.65 8.14 -30.90
C GLU A 33 -0.15 7.91 -31.16
N GLY A 34 0.53 7.05 -30.38
CA GLY A 34 1.97 6.80 -30.48
C GLY A 34 2.85 7.84 -29.76
N LYS A 35 2.25 8.76 -29.01
CA LYS A 35 2.92 9.80 -28.21
C LYS A 35 3.26 9.26 -26.82
N HIS A 36 4.12 8.25 -26.76
CA HIS A 36 4.32 7.44 -25.55
C HIS A 36 4.96 8.21 -24.40
N LEU A 37 5.86 9.16 -24.65
CA LEU A 37 6.46 9.98 -23.61
C LEU A 37 5.45 10.97 -23.03
N GLU A 38 4.66 11.62 -23.88
CA GLU A 38 3.59 12.54 -23.47
C GLU A 38 2.49 11.80 -22.71
N ALA A 39 2.17 10.58 -23.11
CA ALA A 39 1.25 9.71 -22.39
C ALA A 39 1.73 9.41 -20.96
N PHE A 40 3.02 9.12 -20.81
CA PHE A 40 3.62 8.91 -19.48
C PHE A 40 3.63 10.21 -18.65
N HIS A 41 3.96 11.34 -19.26
CA HIS A 41 3.88 12.65 -18.58
C HIS A 41 2.46 12.95 -18.10
N CYS A 42 1.46 12.70 -18.94
CA CYS A 42 0.06 12.89 -18.58
C CYS A 42 -0.38 11.93 -17.44
N LEU A 43 0.13 10.71 -17.42
CA LEU A 43 -0.07 9.78 -16.30
C LEU A 43 0.52 10.32 -14.99
N LEU A 44 1.71 10.92 -15.01
CA LEU A 44 2.29 11.55 -13.82
C LEU A 44 1.47 12.74 -13.34
N ASP A 45 0.92 13.56 -14.26
CA ASP A 45 0.04 14.67 -13.92
C ASP A 45 -1.30 14.17 -13.33
N TYR A 46 -1.79 12.99 -13.75
CA TYR A 46 -2.93 12.33 -13.11
C TYR A 46 -2.64 11.92 -11.67
N LEU A 47 -1.43 11.36 -11.40
CA LEU A 47 -1.06 10.92 -10.05
C LEU A 47 -1.00 12.09 -9.06
N ASN A 48 -0.42 13.20 -9.46
CA ASN A 48 -0.38 14.41 -8.64
C ASN A 48 -0.03 15.63 -9.49
N ASP A 49 -0.69 16.77 -9.21
CA ASP A 49 -0.34 18.04 -9.82
C ASP A 49 1.10 18.46 -9.46
N GLY A 50 1.85 18.83 -10.49
CA GLY A 50 3.23 19.26 -10.32
C GLY A 50 4.24 18.11 -10.07
N PHE A 51 3.85 16.86 -10.24
CA PHE A 51 4.77 15.71 -10.08
C PHE A 51 6.02 15.88 -10.96
N ARG A 52 5.82 16.21 -12.23
CA ARG A 52 6.91 16.36 -13.20
C ARG A 52 7.88 17.48 -12.84
N THR A 53 7.37 18.63 -12.42
CA THR A 53 8.21 19.78 -12.04
C THR A 53 8.90 19.59 -10.69
N ARG A 54 8.28 18.82 -9.79
CA ARG A 54 8.79 18.61 -8.45
C ARG A 54 9.83 17.50 -8.38
N PHE A 55 9.69 16.45 -9.17
CA PHE A 55 10.49 15.24 -9.07
C PHE A 55 11.21 14.85 -10.36
N GLY A 56 10.98 15.57 -11.46
CA GLY A 56 11.58 15.31 -12.76
C GLY A 56 12.70 16.27 -13.09
N ASN A 57 13.55 15.85 -14.04
CA ASN A 57 14.54 16.71 -14.68
C ASN A 57 13.90 17.59 -15.77
N ASP A 58 14.65 18.56 -16.29
CA ASP A 58 14.17 19.52 -17.31
C ASP A 58 13.74 18.84 -18.63
N SER A 59 14.35 17.71 -18.98
CA SER A 59 13.99 16.94 -20.16
C SER A 59 12.74 16.07 -19.99
N GLY A 60 12.26 15.88 -18.76
CA GLY A 60 11.13 15.01 -18.46
C GLY A 60 11.40 13.51 -18.70
N THR A 61 12.67 13.11 -18.64
CA THR A 61 13.10 11.73 -18.87
C THR A 61 13.64 11.03 -17.64
N GLU A 62 13.88 11.77 -16.56
CA GLU A 62 14.32 11.23 -15.27
C GLU A 62 13.46 11.78 -14.15
N PHE A 63 13.06 10.89 -13.23
CA PHE A 63 12.23 11.23 -12.08
C PHE A 63 12.73 10.53 -10.85
N HIS A 64 12.71 11.22 -9.71
CA HIS A 64 13.11 10.74 -8.39
C HIS A 64 11.98 10.97 -7.40
N ILE A 65 11.12 10.00 -7.23
CA ILE A 65 9.82 10.13 -6.56
C ILE A 65 9.85 9.46 -5.19
N PRO A 66 9.94 10.20 -4.09
CA PRO A 66 9.85 9.63 -2.75
C PRO A 66 8.43 9.13 -2.46
N HIS A 67 8.34 7.93 -1.89
CA HIS A 67 7.09 7.33 -1.43
C HIS A 67 7.34 6.45 -0.20
N GLY A 68 6.83 6.88 0.97
CA GLY A 68 7.09 6.17 2.22
C GLY A 68 8.58 5.97 2.48
N SER A 69 8.96 4.71 2.65
CA SER A 69 10.35 4.28 2.92
C SER A 69 11.18 3.99 1.67
N ILE A 70 10.64 4.23 0.47
CA ILE A 70 11.34 4.02 -0.79
C ILE A 70 11.38 5.28 -1.64
N VAL A 71 12.30 5.29 -2.60
CA VAL A 71 12.33 6.27 -3.67
C VAL A 71 12.24 5.54 -5.00
N VAL A 72 11.26 5.91 -5.81
CA VAL A 72 11.08 5.34 -7.16
C VAL A 72 11.83 6.19 -8.16
N ASP A 73 12.89 5.63 -8.72
CA ASP A 73 13.66 6.20 -9.80
C ASP A 73 13.11 5.74 -11.16
N ILE A 74 12.74 6.68 -12.01
CA ILE A 74 12.30 6.39 -13.36
C ILE A 74 13.27 7.06 -14.33
N ARG A 75 13.81 6.29 -15.27
CA ARG A 75 14.71 6.79 -16.32
C ARG A 75 14.24 6.32 -17.68
N ILE A 76 14.15 7.24 -18.62
CA ILE A 76 13.76 6.97 -20.00
C ILE A 76 14.89 7.42 -20.92
N HIS A 77 15.55 6.46 -21.55
CA HIS A 77 16.57 6.74 -22.55
C HIS A 77 16.57 5.64 -23.62
N ASP A 78 16.96 6.02 -24.83
CA ASP A 78 17.01 5.12 -25.99
C ASP A 78 15.68 4.33 -26.23
N GLY A 79 14.54 4.96 -25.91
CA GLY A 79 13.22 4.35 -26.07
C GLY A 79 12.90 3.24 -25.05
N ILE A 80 13.66 3.14 -23.96
CA ILE A 80 13.46 2.18 -22.87
C ILE A 80 13.16 2.94 -21.57
N MET A 81 12.14 2.51 -20.86
CA MET A 81 11.78 2.98 -19.53
C MET A 81 12.30 1.99 -18.48
N HIS A 82 13.08 2.50 -17.55
CA HIS A 82 13.55 1.80 -16.35
C HIS A 82 12.85 2.38 -15.13
N ILE A 83 12.23 1.52 -14.34
CA ILE A 83 11.61 1.88 -13.06
C ILE A 83 12.31 1.06 -11.99
N GLU A 84 12.97 1.71 -11.06
CA GLU A 84 13.72 1.08 -9.98
C GLU A 84 13.36 1.71 -8.63
N ALA A 85 13.39 0.92 -7.58
CA ALA A 85 13.28 1.42 -6.22
C ALA A 85 14.24 0.64 -5.31
N ASP A 86 15.15 1.35 -4.66
CA ASP A 86 15.97 0.77 -3.60
C ASP A 86 15.06 0.42 -2.43
N PHE A 87 15.17 -0.82 -1.94
CA PHE A 87 14.28 -1.30 -0.87
C PHE A 87 15.02 -1.40 0.46
N LEU A 88 15.90 -2.38 0.61
CA LEU A 88 16.61 -2.65 1.86
C LEU A 88 18.06 -3.09 1.61
N ASN A 89 18.92 -2.88 2.59
CA ASN A 89 20.22 -3.51 2.65
C ASN A 89 20.12 -4.83 3.44
N LEU A 90 20.77 -5.87 2.93
CA LEU A 90 20.83 -7.18 3.55
C LEU A 90 21.56 -7.10 4.91
N PRO A 91 21.06 -7.79 5.94
CA PRO A 91 21.75 -7.88 7.22
C PRO A 91 23.04 -8.70 7.11
N GLU A 92 23.92 -8.59 8.09
CA GLU A 92 25.13 -9.43 8.15
C GLU A 92 24.78 -10.92 8.37
N LYS A 93 23.75 -11.20 9.17
CA LYS A 93 23.28 -12.55 9.52
C LYS A 93 21.84 -12.77 9.05
N GLY A 94 21.46 -14.03 8.83
CA GLY A 94 20.07 -14.36 8.45
C GLY A 94 19.72 -14.10 6.97
N ARG A 95 20.69 -13.77 6.12
CA ARG A 95 20.48 -13.43 4.69
C ARG A 95 19.68 -14.47 3.91
N VAL A 96 19.92 -15.77 4.16
CA VAL A 96 19.24 -16.84 3.43
C VAL A 96 17.75 -16.88 3.76
N ALA A 97 17.38 -16.68 5.03
CA ALA A 97 15.98 -16.65 5.45
C ALA A 97 15.27 -15.43 4.83
N MET A 98 15.90 -14.26 4.91
CA MET A 98 15.39 -13.05 4.28
C MET A 98 15.20 -13.20 2.76
N LEU A 99 16.21 -13.72 2.04
CA LEU A 99 16.13 -13.92 0.59
C LEU A 99 15.07 -14.94 0.18
N ARG A 100 14.76 -15.95 1.01
CA ARG A 100 13.64 -16.87 0.77
C ARG A 100 12.30 -16.14 0.85
N GLN A 101 12.11 -15.30 1.86
CA GLN A 101 10.88 -14.49 1.98
C GLN A 101 10.77 -13.46 0.86
N MET A 102 11.90 -12.87 0.44
CA MET A 102 11.92 -12.00 -0.76
C MET A 102 11.53 -12.75 -2.04
N ALA A 103 11.96 -14.01 -2.20
CA ALA A 103 11.55 -14.83 -3.34
C ALA A 103 10.03 -15.13 -3.30
N ASP A 104 9.47 -15.31 -2.12
CA ASP A 104 8.03 -15.46 -1.93
C ASP A 104 7.26 -14.18 -2.32
N LEU A 105 7.73 -13.01 -1.90
CA LEU A 105 7.15 -11.73 -2.33
C LEU A 105 7.22 -11.53 -3.86
N ASN A 106 8.31 -11.96 -4.51
CA ASN A 106 8.41 -11.92 -5.97
C ASN A 106 7.32 -12.72 -6.68
N ILE A 107 6.89 -13.82 -6.08
CA ILE A 107 5.89 -14.71 -6.69
C ILE A 107 4.47 -14.24 -6.35
N ASN A 108 4.26 -13.82 -5.10
CA ASN A 108 2.91 -13.63 -4.55
C ASN A 108 2.45 -12.18 -4.47
N LYS A 109 3.38 -11.21 -4.48
CA LYS A 109 3.07 -9.79 -4.26
C LYS A 109 3.51 -8.85 -5.38
N LEU A 110 4.62 -9.14 -6.06
CA LEU A 110 5.04 -8.37 -7.24
C LEU A 110 4.42 -8.96 -8.51
N LEU A 111 3.88 -8.09 -9.36
CA LEU A 111 3.17 -8.50 -10.57
C LEU A 111 4.09 -8.51 -11.80
N LEU A 112 4.70 -7.38 -12.11
CA LEU A 112 5.55 -7.17 -13.29
C LEU A 112 6.97 -6.74 -12.91
N ALA A 113 7.12 -6.03 -11.80
CA ALA A 113 8.41 -5.74 -11.21
C ALA A 113 8.97 -6.99 -10.52
N GLY A 114 10.27 -7.02 -10.29
CA GLY A 114 10.92 -8.09 -9.56
C GLY A 114 11.99 -7.56 -8.63
N PHE A 115 12.21 -8.25 -7.51
CA PHE A 115 13.36 -7.96 -6.65
C PHE A 115 14.63 -8.47 -7.30
N ILE A 116 15.64 -7.61 -7.30
CA ILE A 116 17.01 -7.93 -7.70
C ILE A 116 17.97 -7.60 -6.56
N LYS A 117 19.11 -8.27 -6.56
CA LYS A 117 20.19 -8.06 -5.60
C LYS A 117 21.39 -7.43 -6.30
N GLU A 118 21.81 -6.26 -5.85
CA GLU A 118 23.03 -5.58 -6.30
C GLU A 118 23.97 -5.37 -5.10
N GLY A 119 25.06 -6.15 -5.03
CA GLY A 119 25.89 -6.17 -3.82
C GLY A 119 25.09 -6.66 -2.62
N ASP A 120 25.00 -5.85 -1.58
CA ASP A 120 24.17 -6.11 -0.40
C ASP A 120 22.81 -5.37 -0.43
N ARG A 121 22.52 -4.65 -1.52
CA ARG A 121 21.28 -3.92 -1.71
C ARG A 121 20.25 -4.75 -2.45
N LEU A 122 19.03 -4.71 -1.96
CA LEU A 122 17.83 -5.24 -2.63
C LEU A 122 17.09 -4.08 -3.29
N LYS A 123 16.67 -4.28 -4.52
CA LYS A 123 15.92 -3.30 -5.32
C LYS A 123 14.73 -3.98 -5.96
N MET A 124 13.67 -3.24 -6.16
CA MET A 124 12.62 -3.60 -7.11
C MET A 124 12.97 -2.98 -8.46
N ARG A 125 12.80 -3.75 -9.54
CA ARG A 125 13.12 -3.30 -10.90
C ARG A 125 12.04 -3.75 -11.89
N TYR A 126 11.68 -2.82 -12.77
CA TYR A 126 10.89 -3.08 -13.96
C TYR A 126 11.48 -2.35 -15.16
N VAL A 127 11.58 -3.03 -16.31
CA VAL A 127 12.12 -2.44 -17.54
C VAL A 127 11.18 -2.76 -18.69
N THR A 128 10.87 -1.77 -19.52
CA THR A 128 9.99 -1.93 -20.68
C THR A 128 10.34 -0.97 -21.79
N PRO A 129 10.20 -1.35 -23.07
CA PRO A 129 10.22 -0.40 -24.16
C PRO A 129 9.12 0.67 -23.96
N LEU A 130 9.44 1.91 -24.28
CA LEU A 130 8.50 3.03 -24.09
C LEU A 130 7.20 2.86 -24.88
N ASN A 131 7.26 2.25 -26.07
CA ASN A 131 6.10 1.90 -26.87
C ASN A 131 5.25 0.73 -26.30
N GLN A 132 5.69 0.12 -25.20
CA GLN A 132 4.95 -0.89 -24.44
C GLN A 132 4.58 -0.40 -23.04
N SER A 133 4.77 0.91 -22.76
CA SER A 133 4.49 1.53 -21.48
C SER A 133 3.04 2.07 -21.40
N HIS A 134 2.05 1.21 -21.71
CA HIS A 134 0.65 1.60 -21.62
C HIS A 134 0.31 2.16 -20.24
N PRO A 135 -0.43 3.30 -20.13
CA PRO A 135 -0.73 3.97 -18.85
C PRO A 135 -1.27 3.05 -17.76
N HIS A 136 -2.21 2.14 -18.07
CA HIS A 136 -2.72 1.16 -17.11
C HIS A 136 -1.61 0.26 -16.54
N LYS A 137 -0.70 -0.19 -17.41
CA LYS A 137 0.41 -1.06 -17.00
C LYS A 137 1.38 -0.30 -16.10
N ILE A 138 1.78 0.90 -16.49
CA ILE A 138 2.75 1.69 -15.71
C ILE A 138 2.13 2.13 -14.38
N TYR A 139 0.87 2.55 -14.37
CA TYR A 139 0.14 2.84 -13.13
C TYR A 139 0.16 1.65 -12.17
N GLY A 140 -0.18 0.45 -12.67
CA GLY A 140 -0.16 -0.77 -11.86
C GLY A 140 1.23 -1.13 -11.35
N VAL A 141 2.28 -0.96 -12.16
CA VAL A 141 3.68 -1.18 -11.74
C VAL A 141 4.08 -0.21 -10.63
N LEU A 142 3.83 1.07 -10.80
CA LEU A 142 4.15 2.11 -9.80
C LEU A 142 3.40 1.86 -8.49
N GLN A 143 2.10 1.60 -8.57
CA GLN A 143 1.27 1.30 -7.41
C GLN A 143 1.77 0.05 -6.67
N ASN A 144 2.11 -1.00 -7.40
CA ASN A 144 2.58 -2.26 -6.84
C ASN A 144 3.97 -2.12 -6.18
N ILE A 145 4.92 -1.41 -6.80
CA ILE A 145 6.23 -1.11 -6.21
C ILE A 145 6.07 -0.29 -4.93
N CYS A 146 5.26 0.76 -4.96
CA CYS A 146 4.99 1.61 -3.80
C CYS A 146 4.36 0.81 -2.65
N TYR A 147 3.34 0.01 -2.97
CA TYR A 147 2.65 -0.82 -1.99
C TYR A 147 3.59 -1.83 -1.33
N VAL A 148 4.36 -2.58 -2.12
CA VAL A 148 5.27 -3.60 -1.58
C VAL A 148 6.42 -2.97 -0.80
N GLY A 149 6.97 -1.85 -1.29
CA GLY A 149 8.08 -1.17 -0.65
C GLY A 149 7.72 -0.61 0.73
N ASP A 150 6.60 0.08 0.83
CA ASP A 150 6.16 0.72 2.08
C ASP A 150 5.56 -0.27 3.09
N ARG A 151 5.07 -1.41 2.60
CA ARG A 151 4.39 -2.38 3.44
C ARG A 151 5.32 -3.34 4.17
N PHE A 152 6.37 -3.80 3.50
CA PHE A 152 7.18 -4.92 4.00
C PHE A 152 8.53 -4.50 4.62
N ASP A 153 8.94 -3.27 4.50
CA ASP A 153 10.23 -2.79 5.02
C ASP A 153 10.34 -2.92 6.54
N ASP A 154 9.31 -2.54 7.29
CA ASP A 154 9.26 -2.63 8.75
C ASP A 154 9.40 -4.07 9.24
N GLU A 155 8.69 -5.00 8.59
CA GLU A 155 8.75 -6.42 8.92
C GLU A 155 10.15 -6.98 8.71
N PHE A 156 10.77 -6.68 7.56
CA PHE A 156 12.12 -7.17 7.26
C PHE A 156 13.19 -6.54 8.15
N CYS A 157 13.05 -5.27 8.51
CA CYS A 157 13.95 -4.61 9.46
C CYS A 157 13.84 -5.25 10.84
N THR A 158 12.62 -5.52 11.31
CA THR A 158 12.38 -6.09 12.64
C THR A 158 12.77 -7.57 12.72
N GLN A 159 12.37 -8.35 11.71
CA GLN A 159 12.55 -9.80 11.75
C GLN A 159 13.97 -10.24 11.40
N PHE A 160 14.62 -9.58 10.46
CA PHE A 160 15.94 -9.98 9.94
C PHE A 160 17.07 -9.02 10.30
N GLY A 161 16.76 -7.84 10.83
CA GLY A 161 17.76 -6.80 11.07
C GLY A 161 18.28 -6.16 9.78
N ALA A 162 17.47 -6.14 8.73
CA ALA A 162 17.73 -5.37 7.53
C ALA A 162 17.73 -3.86 7.83
N THR A 163 18.33 -3.05 6.97
CA THR A 163 18.32 -1.60 7.11
C THR A 163 17.72 -0.96 5.86
N ARG A 164 16.94 0.11 6.05
CA ARG A 164 16.36 0.86 4.95
C ARG A 164 17.45 1.54 4.12
N CYS A 165 17.21 1.65 2.81
CA CYS A 165 18.03 2.46 1.91
C CYS A 165 17.63 3.94 2.00
N TYR A 166 16.39 4.21 2.39
CA TYR A 166 15.82 5.55 2.51
C TYR A 166 14.93 5.61 3.76
N GLU A 167 15.16 6.59 4.62
CA GLU A 167 14.30 6.82 5.76
C GLU A 167 13.08 7.68 5.37
N PRO A 168 11.86 7.24 5.70
CA PRO A 168 10.66 7.93 5.29
C PRO A 168 10.59 9.33 5.91
N GLN A 169 10.29 10.33 5.08
CA GLN A 169 9.98 11.67 5.54
C GLN A 169 8.48 11.74 5.88
N VAL A 170 8.13 11.29 7.07
CA VAL A 170 6.73 11.29 7.54
C VAL A 170 6.44 12.63 8.21
N THR A 171 5.35 13.26 7.80
CA THR A 171 4.78 14.36 8.57
C THR A 171 3.74 13.74 9.52
N PRO A 172 4.02 13.63 10.81
CA PRO A 172 3.06 13.06 11.76
C PRO A 172 1.79 13.90 11.80
N TYR A 173 0.68 13.27 12.15
CA TYR A 173 -0.53 14.01 12.45
C TYR A 173 -0.28 15.04 13.56
N PRO A 174 -0.96 16.21 13.54
CA PRO A 174 -1.06 17.03 14.73
C PRO A 174 -1.55 16.19 15.91
N ALA A 175 -1.05 16.47 17.12
CA ALA A 175 -1.38 15.69 18.31
C ALA A 175 -2.91 15.52 18.50
N GLU A 176 -3.68 16.59 18.31
CA GLU A 176 -5.14 16.56 18.39
C GLU A 176 -5.77 15.57 17.40
N THR A 177 -5.26 15.54 16.16
CA THR A 177 -5.75 14.58 15.13
C THR A 177 -5.35 13.14 15.50
N ALA A 178 -4.14 12.93 16.02
CA ALA A 178 -3.69 11.62 16.45
C ALA A 178 -4.54 11.08 17.62
N ASP A 179 -4.87 11.94 18.59
CA ASP A 179 -5.75 11.60 19.72
C ASP A 179 -7.16 11.26 19.22
N GLN A 180 -7.73 12.05 18.30
CA GLN A 180 -9.03 11.77 17.68
C GLN A 180 -9.06 10.43 16.93
N VAL A 181 -8.01 10.11 16.17
CA VAL A 181 -7.87 8.84 15.46
C VAL A 181 -7.79 7.68 16.46
N TYR A 182 -6.98 7.82 17.52
CA TYR A 182 -6.87 6.81 18.57
C TYR A 182 -8.20 6.56 19.28
N GLU A 183 -8.89 7.61 19.71
CA GLU A 183 -10.21 7.52 20.35
C GLU A 183 -11.26 6.90 19.43
N GLY A 184 -11.24 7.24 18.14
CA GLY A 184 -12.12 6.65 17.12
C GLY A 184 -11.92 5.15 16.97
N ILE A 185 -10.67 4.69 16.85
CA ILE A 185 -10.32 3.26 16.78
C ILE A 185 -10.80 2.54 18.06
N GLN A 186 -10.52 3.11 19.24
CA GLN A 186 -10.96 2.56 20.52
C GLN A 186 -12.50 2.48 20.63
N SER A 187 -13.20 3.45 20.06
CA SER A 187 -14.67 3.47 20.05
C SER A 187 -15.23 2.37 19.15
N LEU A 188 -14.67 2.21 17.94
CA LEU A 188 -15.05 1.13 17.01
C LEU A 188 -14.80 -0.24 17.64
N GLY A 189 -13.63 -0.46 18.24
CA GLY A 189 -13.31 -1.73 18.92
C GLY A 189 -14.27 -2.04 20.09
N ARG A 190 -14.57 -1.05 20.93
CA ARG A 190 -15.55 -1.24 22.04
C ARG A 190 -16.95 -1.56 21.55
N ALA A 191 -17.40 -0.88 20.47
CA ALA A 191 -18.71 -1.16 19.88
C ALA A 191 -18.76 -2.59 19.32
N ALA A 192 -17.71 -3.02 18.64
CA ALA A 192 -17.58 -4.38 18.14
C ALA A 192 -17.61 -5.41 19.27
N LEU A 193 -16.79 -5.26 20.32
CA LEU A 193 -16.75 -6.18 21.46
C LEU A 193 -18.09 -6.31 22.16
N ASN A 194 -18.84 -5.22 22.30
CA ASN A 194 -20.18 -5.25 22.89
C ASN A 194 -21.16 -6.07 22.04
N ALA A 195 -21.15 -5.89 20.71
CA ALA A 195 -21.98 -6.66 19.80
C ALA A 195 -21.57 -8.15 19.75
N LEU A 196 -20.26 -8.44 19.75
CA LEU A 196 -19.71 -9.80 19.76
C LEU A 196 -20.11 -10.57 21.02
N ASN A 197 -20.12 -9.94 22.19
CA ASN A 197 -20.56 -10.56 23.43
C ASN A 197 -22.03 -11.04 23.36
N GLU A 198 -22.91 -10.25 22.73
CA GLU A 198 -24.30 -10.61 22.53
C GLU A 198 -24.46 -11.78 21.54
N TYR A 199 -23.84 -11.65 20.34
CA TYR A 199 -23.99 -12.64 19.27
C TYR A 199 -23.29 -13.98 19.58
N ASN A 200 -22.10 -13.95 20.18
CA ASN A 200 -21.38 -15.17 20.55
C ASN A 200 -22.12 -15.95 21.65
N SER A 201 -22.72 -15.24 22.63
CA SER A 201 -23.56 -15.88 23.68
C SER A 201 -24.75 -16.62 23.10
N ALA A 202 -25.30 -16.10 22.00
CA ALA A 202 -26.40 -16.72 21.25
C ALA A 202 -25.93 -17.71 20.16
N ARG A 203 -24.62 -17.92 20.00
CA ARG A 203 -23.99 -18.71 18.93
C ARG A 203 -24.36 -18.23 17.52
N HIS A 204 -24.55 -16.95 17.34
CA HIS A 204 -24.86 -16.32 16.07
C HIS A 204 -23.56 -15.92 15.36
N TYR A 205 -22.67 -16.91 15.10
CA TYR A 205 -21.33 -16.66 14.56
C TYR A 205 -21.30 -15.94 13.21
N GLY A 206 -22.32 -16.11 12.35
CA GLY A 206 -22.42 -15.35 11.11
C GLY A 206 -22.59 -13.84 11.34
N TYR A 207 -23.33 -13.43 12.39
CA TYR A 207 -23.43 -12.02 12.77
C TYR A 207 -22.13 -11.53 13.41
N SER A 208 -21.49 -12.36 14.23
CA SER A 208 -20.17 -12.04 14.81
C SER A 208 -19.12 -11.84 13.73
N TRP A 209 -19.11 -12.69 12.71
CA TRP A 209 -18.24 -12.54 11.53
C TRP A 209 -18.46 -11.19 10.84
N ASN A 210 -19.72 -10.83 10.55
CA ASN A 210 -20.05 -9.53 9.93
C ASN A 210 -19.60 -8.33 10.79
N VAL A 211 -19.73 -8.42 12.12
CA VAL A 211 -19.26 -7.36 13.03
C VAL A 211 -17.76 -7.18 12.92
N LEU A 212 -16.98 -8.27 12.97
CA LEU A 212 -15.51 -8.23 12.87
C LEU A 212 -15.04 -7.67 11.53
N ASP A 213 -15.53 -8.25 10.44
CA ASP A 213 -15.20 -7.85 9.09
C ASP A 213 -15.50 -6.37 8.86
N THR A 214 -16.72 -5.93 9.17
CA THR A 214 -17.11 -4.51 9.06
C THR A 214 -16.22 -3.61 9.91
N THR A 215 -15.88 -4.02 11.13
CA THR A 215 -15.04 -3.21 12.03
C THR A 215 -13.65 -3.02 11.49
N PHE A 216 -13.01 -4.07 10.94
CA PHE A 216 -11.69 -3.96 10.35
C PHE A 216 -11.68 -3.03 9.14
N TYR A 217 -12.67 -3.13 8.25
CA TYR A 217 -12.82 -2.19 7.14
C TYR A 217 -13.11 -0.75 7.60
N GLN A 218 -13.90 -0.57 8.65
CA GLN A 218 -14.14 0.76 9.22
C GLN A 218 -12.89 1.39 9.81
N ILE A 219 -12.07 0.61 10.53
CA ILE A 219 -10.78 1.09 11.05
C ILE A 219 -9.83 1.44 9.90
N ALA A 220 -9.74 0.59 8.88
CA ALA A 220 -8.91 0.84 7.68
C ALA A 220 -9.32 2.15 6.99
N TYR A 221 -10.61 2.34 6.78
CA TYR A 221 -11.13 3.55 6.12
C TYR A 221 -10.96 4.81 6.98
N PHE A 222 -11.28 4.73 8.27
CA PHE A 222 -11.24 5.85 9.19
C PHE A 222 -9.82 6.34 9.45
N ALA A 223 -8.93 5.42 9.86
CA ALA A 223 -7.58 5.76 10.28
C ALA A 223 -6.59 5.86 9.11
N ASN A 224 -6.90 5.25 7.97
CA ASN A 224 -5.98 5.13 6.82
C ASN A 224 -4.53 4.80 7.27
N PRO A 225 -4.33 3.71 8.05
CA PRO A 225 -3.04 3.40 8.66
C PRO A 225 -1.99 3.06 7.62
N GLN A 226 -0.73 3.24 7.99
CA GLN A 226 0.44 2.87 7.20
C GLN A 226 1.36 1.94 7.99
N GLY A 227 2.34 1.33 7.31
CA GLY A 227 3.34 0.48 7.93
C GLY A 227 2.75 -0.74 8.63
N GLN A 228 3.31 -1.10 9.79
CA GLN A 228 2.96 -2.32 10.52
C GLN A 228 1.48 -2.42 10.91
N PHE A 229 0.84 -1.29 11.25
CA PHE A 229 -0.58 -1.32 11.61
C PHE A 229 -1.47 -1.65 10.40
N SER A 230 -1.15 -1.08 9.23
CA SER A 230 -1.82 -1.44 7.98
C SER A 230 -1.68 -2.93 7.67
N ASN A 231 -0.47 -3.48 7.80
CA ASN A 231 -0.20 -4.91 7.57
C ASN A 231 -1.02 -5.81 8.49
N ASN A 232 -1.07 -5.48 9.79
CA ASN A 232 -1.83 -6.25 10.76
C ASN A 232 -3.33 -6.23 10.45
N LEU A 233 -3.84 -5.07 10.04
CA LEU A 233 -5.25 -4.89 9.72
C LEU A 233 -5.65 -5.63 8.43
N GLU A 234 -4.83 -5.55 7.38
CA GLU A 234 -5.06 -6.32 6.16
C GLU A 234 -4.99 -7.83 6.41
N LYS A 235 -4.04 -8.28 7.25
CA LYS A 235 -3.98 -9.67 7.65
C LYS A 235 -5.25 -10.10 8.41
N ALA A 236 -5.78 -9.24 9.27
CA ALA A 236 -7.05 -9.53 9.95
C ALA A 236 -8.20 -9.67 8.94
N ILE A 237 -8.28 -8.78 7.93
CA ILE A 237 -9.28 -8.85 6.85
C ILE A 237 -9.11 -10.14 6.02
N ASP A 238 -7.88 -10.43 5.56
CA ASP A 238 -7.59 -11.64 4.77
C ASP A 238 -7.94 -12.92 5.55
N ASP A 239 -7.68 -12.94 6.86
CA ASP A 239 -8.00 -14.07 7.74
C ASP A 239 -9.52 -14.26 7.93
N MET A 240 -10.33 -13.20 7.82
CA MET A 240 -11.79 -13.29 7.85
C MET A 240 -12.39 -13.91 6.58
N ASP A 241 -11.68 -13.80 5.43
CA ASP A 241 -12.08 -14.36 4.15
C ASP A 241 -11.54 -15.79 3.91
N ALA A 242 -10.81 -16.37 4.86
CA ALA A 242 -10.24 -17.70 4.72
C ALA A 242 -11.32 -18.79 4.65
N GLU A 243 -11.10 -19.85 3.85
CA GLU A 243 -12.00 -21.02 3.78
C GLU A 243 -11.92 -21.88 5.05
N ARG A 244 -12.60 -21.44 6.12
CA ARG A 244 -12.64 -22.10 7.44
C ARG A 244 -14.05 -22.04 8.02
N PRO A 245 -14.37 -22.89 9.02
CA PRO A 245 -15.60 -22.76 9.79
C PRO A 245 -15.74 -21.35 10.40
N VAL A 246 -16.94 -20.77 10.29
CA VAL A 246 -17.19 -19.39 10.74
C VAL A 246 -16.86 -19.18 12.22
N GLU A 247 -17.03 -20.19 13.07
CA GLU A 247 -16.67 -20.15 14.49
C GLU A 247 -15.15 -19.95 14.69
N GLU A 248 -14.31 -20.61 13.88
CA GLU A 248 -12.86 -20.44 13.90
C GLU A 248 -12.44 -19.06 13.40
N LEU A 249 -13.09 -18.56 12.33
CA LEU A 249 -12.87 -17.20 11.82
C LEU A 249 -13.18 -16.16 12.89
N VAL A 250 -14.33 -16.29 13.57
CA VAL A 250 -14.71 -15.39 14.66
C VAL A 250 -13.72 -15.43 15.80
N SER A 251 -13.30 -16.64 16.23
CA SER A 251 -12.28 -16.77 17.29
C SER A 251 -10.99 -16.03 16.91
N LYS A 252 -10.51 -16.25 15.68
CA LYS A 252 -9.29 -15.62 15.19
C LYS A 252 -9.45 -14.11 15.02
N GLY A 253 -10.58 -13.66 14.50
CA GLY A 253 -10.88 -12.22 14.36
C GLY A 253 -10.92 -11.49 15.71
N MET A 254 -11.38 -12.15 16.77
CA MET A 254 -11.36 -11.58 18.13
C MET A 254 -9.95 -11.40 18.69
N ASP A 255 -8.96 -12.18 18.25
CA ASP A 255 -7.55 -12.04 18.67
C ASP A 255 -6.90 -10.77 18.07
N TYR A 256 -7.49 -10.19 17.04
CA TYR A 256 -7.01 -8.95 16.41
C TYR A 256 -7.64 -7.68 17.01
N LEU A 257 -8.77 -7.77 17.72
CA LEU A 257 -9.42 -6.63 18.39
C LEU A 257 -8.80 -6.30 19.74
#